data_ef4f999c0c33687342ff93e5d47a55bb
#
_entry.id   ef4f999c0c33687342ff93e5d47a55bb
#
_cell.length_a   1.000
_cell.length_b   1.000
_cell.length_c   1.000
_cell.angle_alpha   90.00
_cell.angle_beta   90.00
_cell.angle_gamma   90.00
#
_symmetry.space_group_name_H-M   'P 1'
#
loop_
_entity.id
_entity.type
_entity.pdbx_description
1 polymer ?
#
loop_
_entity_poly.entity_id
_entity_poly.type
_entity_poly.pdbx_seq_one_letter_code
_entity_poly.pdbx_strand_id
1 'polypeptide(L)'
;MPIRVYKPTTPGRRNASVNLHAEVTKKRPEKSLLRPIKKTGGRNSQGKITVRGRGGGHKRRYRSIDFGRAKDDMTAKVIGIEYDPNRTCHIALLEYEDGTKRYILAPKGVTDGMVLLSSVEPVEPKPGNCMPLKHIPTGLTVHNIEFEPGKKGALCRSAGSGARLTNKEGRWATLVLPSGEIRQVSIECRATIGVIGNSDHQNIKLGKAGRNRWRGRRPKVRGIAKSHHSHPLGGGEGRSKGGREPASASGTKAKGGRTRKRGQWTDARILRRRKSKRYGQLKV
;
A
#
# COMPACT_ATOMS: atom_id res chain seq x y z
N MET A 1 -3.60 10.59 -20.05
CA MET A 1 -3.06 10.51 -18.68
C MET A 1 -4.15 10.91 -17.69
N PRO A 2 -4.40 10.17 -16.62
CA PRO A 2 -5.47 10.50 -15.68
C PRO A 2 -5.12 11.66 -14.72
N ILE A 3 -3.96 12.33 -14.91
CA ILE A 3 -3.51 13.45 -14.08
C ILE A 3 -3.65 14.77 -14.81
N ARG A 4 -4.42 15.69 -14.22
CA ARG A 4 -4.53 17.08 -14.65
C ARG A 4 -3.58 17.95 -13.83
N VAL A 5 -2.73 18.72 -14.50
CA VAL A 5 -1.90 19.77 -13.90
C VAL A 5 -2.67 21.07 -13.90
N TYR A 6 -2.68 21.80 -12.79
CA TYR A 6 -3.33 23.10 -12.72
C TYR A 6 -2.48 24.20 -13.35
N LYS A 7 -3.13 25.19 -13.98
CA LYS A 7 -2.48 26.44 -14.38
C LYS A 7 -1.94 27.17 -13.14
N PRO A 8 -0.79 27.85 -13.21
CA PRO A 8 -0.15 28.49 -12.06
C PRO A 8 -0.79 29.84 -11.69
N THR A 9 -2.11 29.87 -11.52
CA THR A 9 -2.88 31.11 -11.26
C THR A 9 -2.74 31.59 -9.81
N THR A 10 -2.43 30.72 -8.86
CA THR A 10 -2.25 31.06 -7.45
C THR A 10 -1.09 30.26 -6.84
N PRO A 11 -0.47 30.70 -5.71
CA PRO A 11 0.59 29.93 -5.04
C PRO A 11 0.20 28.49 -4.73
N GLY A 12 -1.06 28.24 -4.34
CA GLY A 12 -1.55 26.88 -4.04
C GLY A 12 -1.79 26.00 -5.27
N ARG A 13 -1.97 26.60 -6.47
CA ARG A 13 -2.13 25.88 -7.73
C ARG A 13 -0.82 25.69 -8.49
N ARG A 14 0.18 26.55 -8.32
CA ARG A 14 1.44 26.58 -9.08
C ARG A 14 2.06 25.19 -9.06
N ASN A 15 2.21 24.33 -8.55
CA ASN A 15 2.80 22.99 -8.62
C ASN A 15 1.80 21.90 -8.19
N ALA A 16 0.50 22.18 -8.37
CA ALA A 16 -0.53 21.24 -7.98
C ALA A 16 -1.01 20.41 -9.15
N SER A 17 -1.32 19.16 -8.89
CA SER A 17 -2.02 18.29 -9.83
C SER A 17 -3.11 17.48 -9.12
N VAL A 18 -4.03 16.94 -9.90
CA VAL A 18 -5.13 16.12 -9.42
C VAL A 18 -5.30 14.91 -10.31
N ASN A 19 -5.66 13.78 -9.72
CA ASN A 19 -6.11 12.61 -10.47
C ASN A 19 -7.57 12.82 -10.88
N LEU A 20 -7.87 12.59 -12.15
CA LEU A 20 -9.23 12.69 -12.70
C LEU A 20 -10.08 11.48 -12.34
N HIS A 21 -9.48 10.41 -11.82
CA HIS A 21 -10.17 9.16 -11.48
C HIS A 21 -10.99 8.58 -12.65
N ALA A 22 -10.43 8.63 -13.87
CA ALA A 22 -11.13 8.19 -15.08
C ALA A 22 -11.59 6.71 -15.03
N GLU A 23 -10.91 5.87 -14.23
CA GLU A 23 -11.27 4.47 -14.05
C GLU A 23 -12.48 4.29 -13.11
N VAL A 24 -12.92 5.35 -12.39
CA VAL A 24 -14.01 5.24 -11.40
C VAL A 24 -15.35 5.39 -12.10
N THR A 25 -16.15 4.35 -12.08
CA THR A 25 -17.48 4.29 -12.72
C THR A 25 -18.60 4.51 -11.72
N LYS A 26 -18.45 4.04 -10.48
CA LYS A 26 -19.46 4.16 -9.42
C LYS A 26 -19.07 5.19 -8.37
N LYS A 27 -19.89 6.23 -8.19
CA LYS A 27 -19.60 7.34 -7.25
C LYS A 27 -20.04 7.08 -5.82
N ARG A 28 -21.12 6.33 -5.59
CA ARG A 28 -21.67 6.06 -4.26
C ARG A 28 -21.24 4.70 -3.77
N PRO A 29 -20.66 4.60 -2.55
CA PRO A 29 -20.23 3.33 -1.99
C PRO A 29 -21.43 2.48 -1.54
N GLU A 30 -21.24 1.17 -1.53
CA GLU A 30 -22.19 0.20 -0.98
C GLU A 30 -22.31 0.35 0.54
N LYS A 31 -23.52 0.68 1.03
CA LYS A 31 -23.73 1.03 2.45
C LYS A 31 -23.45 -0.13 3.41
N SER A 32 -23.83 -1.35 3.03
CA SER A 32 -23.64 -2.57 3.83
C SER A 32 -22.16 -2.88 4.13
N LEU A 33 -21.25 -2.45 3.23
CA LEU A 33 -19.82 -2.69 3.33
C LEU A 33 -19.05 -1.52 4.00
N LEU A 34 -19.76 -0.50 4.50
CA LEU A 34 -19.14 0.64 5.18
C LEU A 34 -19.11 0.47 6.69
N ARG A 35 -17.95 0.74 7.28
CA ARG A 35 -17.75 0.75 8.73
C ARG A 35 -17.22 2.10 9.23
N PRO A 36 -17.55 2.52 10.46
CA PRO A 36 -16.97 3.73 11.04
C PRO A 36 -15.47 3.56 11.31
N ILE A 37 -14.70 4.66 11.19
CA ILE A 37 -13.29 4.72 11.57
C ILE A 37 -13.13 5.67 12.73
N LYS A 38 -12.66 5.18 13.88
CA LYS A 38 -12.24 6.01 15.00
C LYS A 38 -10.87 6.65 14.69
N LYS A 39 -10.75 7.95 14.93
CA LYS A 39 -9.49 8.70 14.75
C LYS A 39 -8.73 8.75 16.07
N THR A 40 -7.63 8.04 16.18
CA THR A 40 -6.79 8.00 17.40
C THR A 40 -5.79 9.15 17.48
N GLY A 41 -5.55 9.87 16.37
CA GLY A 41 -4.55 10.96 16.35
C GLY A 41 -3.11 10.49 16.55
N GLY A 42 -2.81 9.22 16.29
CA GLY A 42 -1.49 8.62 16.50
C GLY A 42 -1.22 8.22 17.94
N ARG A 43 -2.27 8.08 18.75
CA ARG A 43 -2.19 7.64 20.16
C ARG A 43 -2.45 6.13 20.28
N ASN A 44 -1.80 5.49 21.24
CA ASN A 44 -2.04 4.08 21.59
C ASN A 44 -3.24 3.96 22.54
N SER A 45 -3.49 2.77 23.08
CA SER A 45 -4.56 2.48 24.05
C SER A 45 -4.42 3.26 25.35
N GLN A 46 -3.19 3.59 25.76
CA GLN A 46 -2.88 4.40 26.95
C GLN A 46 -2.96 5.91 26.70
N GLY A 47 -3.38 6.38 25.52
CA GLY A 47 -3.43 7.80 25.17
C GLY A 47 -2.07 8.43 24.82
N LYS A 48 -0.96 7.69 24.90
CA LYS A 48 0.38 8.19 24.56
C LYS A 48 0.58 8.28 23.05
N ILE A 49 1.23 9.36 22.58
CA ILE A 49 1.54 9.55 21.15
C ILE A 49 2.67 8.63 20.74
N THR A 50 2.35 7.56 20.02
CA THR A 50 3.33 6.61 19.44
C THR A 50 3.68 6.95 18.00
N VAL A 51 2.78 7.58 17.24
CA VAL A 51 3.00 8.04 15.86
C VAL A 51 2.84 9.55 15.80
N ARG A 52 3.96 10.27 15.80
CA ARG A 52 3.98 11.75 15.77
C ARG A 52 3.50 12.29 14.42
N GLY A 53 2.88 13.47 14.44
CA GLY A 53 2.44 14.17 13.22
C GLY A 53 1.22 13.55 12.55
N ARG A 54 0.34 12.89 13.32
CA ARG A 54 -0.95 12.37 12.88
C ARG A 54 -2.08 13.09 13.60
N GLY A 55 -3.22 13.28 12.92
CA GLY A 55 -4.44 13.86 13.49
C GLY A 55 -5.16 14.81 12.55
N GLY A 56 -6.42 15.10 12.87
CA GLY A 56 -7.31 15.87 12.00
C GLY A 56 -7.62 15.12 10.70
N GLY A 57 -7.75 15.88 9.62
CA GLY A 57 -8.09 15.36 8.29
C GLY A 57 -9.58 15.13 8.09
N HIS A 58 -9.98 14.91 6.84
CA HIS A 58 -11.38 14.72 6.45
C HIS A 58 -11.99 13.48 7.12
N LYS A 59 -13.28 13.51 7.45
CA LYS A 59 -14.06 12.36 7.95
C LYS A 59 -14.07 11.26 6.88
N ARG A 60 -13.83 10.00 7.29
CA ARG A 60 -13.78 8.84 6.40
C ARG A 60 -14.57 7.69 6.99
N ARG A 61 -15.08 6.83 6.12
CA ARG A 61 -15.61 5.52 6.47
C ARG A 61 -14.68 4.44 5.89
N TYR A 62 -14.53 3.35 6.62
CA TYR A 62 -13.77 2.20 6.14
C TYR A 62 -14.63 1.39 5.16
N ARG A 63 -14.03 0.92 4.07
CA ARG A 63 -14.64 -0.06 3.18
C ARG A 63 -14.12 -1.44 3.57
N SER A 64 -15.03 -2.36 3.82
CA SER A 64 -14.69 -3.75 4.11
C SER A 64 -14.20 -4.43 2.83
N ILE A 65 -12.88 -4.61 2.72
CA ILE A 65 -12.25 -5.24 1.55
C ILE A 65 -12.02 -6.71 1.84
N ASP A 66 -12.36 -7.54 0.87
CA ASP A 66 -12.02 -8.96 0.88
C ASP A 66 -10.59 -9.14 0.34
N PHE A 67 -9.63 -9.25 1.26
CA PHE A 67 -8.24 -9.55 0.92
C PHE A 67 -7.95 -11.04 0.80
N GLY A 68 -8.84 -11.89 1.30
CA GLY A 68 -8.67 -13.34 1.29
C GLY A 68 -9.21 -13.98 0.02
N ARG A 69 -10.19 -13.33 -0.62
CA ARG A 69 -10.89 -13.91 -1.78
C ARG A 69 -11.41 -15.34 -1.51
N ALA A 70 -11.99 -15.52 -0.32
CA ALA A 70 -12.33 -16.84 0.22
C ALA A 70 -13.64 -17.43 -0.30
N LYS A 71 -14.34 -16.80 -1.26
CA LYS A 71 -15.44 -17.41 -2.00
C LYS A 71 -14.86 -18.11 -3.22
N ASP A 72 -14.59 -19.38 -3.05
CA ASP A 72 -14.01 -20.21 -4.10
C ASP A 72 -15.10 -20.76 -5.02
N ASP A 73 -14.73 -20.98 -6.27
CA ASP A 73 -15.50 -21.65 -7.35
C ASP A 73 -16.86 -20.97 -7.65
N MET A 74 -17.01 -19.72 -7.20
CA MET A 74 -18.19 -18.91 -7.44
C MET A 74 -17.84 -17.72 -8.30
N THR A 75 -18.52 -17.53 -9.42
CA THR A 75 -18.28 -16.40 -10.31
C THR A 75 -18.78 -15.10 -9.67
N ALA A 76 -18.04 -14.03 -9.94
CA ALA A 76 -18.37 -12.70 -9.44
C ALA A 76 -18.30 -11.67 -10.56
N LYS A 77 -19.40 -10.94 -10.77
CA LYS A 77 -19.47 -9.86 -11.76
C LYS A 77 -19.02 -8.54 -11.15
N VAL A 78 -18.20 -7.78 -11.85
CA VAL A 78 -17.80 -6.41 -11.47
C VAL A 78 -18.97 -5.47 -11.73
N ILE A 79 -19.55 -4.90 -10.66
CA ILE A 79 -20.64 -3.91 -10.76
C ILE A 79 -20.08 -2.52 -11.08
N GLY A 80 -18.90 -2.20 -10.53
CA GLY A 80 -18.30 -0.89 -10.73
C GLY A 80 -17.01 -0.70 -9.96
N ILE A 81 -16.24 0.29 -10.40
CA ILE A 81 -15.00 0.73 -9.76
C ILE A 81 -15.27 1.96 -8.92
N GLU A 82 -14.82 1.96 -7.67
CA GLU A 82 -15.06 3.03 -6.70
C GLU A 82 -13.76 3.63 -6.16
N TYR A 83 -13.84 4.89 -5.77
CA TYR A 83 -12.78 5.60 -5.04
C TYR A 83 -12.82 5.24 -3.55
N ASP A 84 -11.67 4.83 -2.97
CA ASP A 84 -11.52 4.66 -1.53
C ASP A 84 -10.56 5.71 -0.95
N PRO A 85 -11.01 6.58 -0.01
CA PRO A 85 -10.15 7.58 0.64
C PRO A 85 -9.12 6.99 1.61
N ASN A 86 -9.21 5.69 1.93
CA ASN A 86 -8.35 5.04 2.91
C ASN A 86 -7.11 4.41 2.29
N ARG A 87 -7.11 4.26 0.97
CA ARG A 87 -6.00 3.64 0.22
C ARG A 87 -5.66 4.43 -1.03
N THR A 88 -4.56 4.08 -1.67
CA THR A 88 -4.08 4.75 -2.87
C THR A 88 -4.68 4.18 -4.15
N CYS A 89 -5.08 2.91 -4.15
CA CYS A 89 -5.73 2.23 -5.26
C CYS A 89 -7.25 2.42 -5.24
N HIS A 90 -7.90 2.23 -6.38
CA HIS A 90 -9.33 2.07 -6.48
C HIS A 90 -9.75 0.68 -5.99
N ILE A 91 -11.02 0.51 -5.73
CA ILE A 91 -11.65 -0.76 -5.34
C ILE A 91 -12.72 -1.12 -6.35
N ALA A 92 -12.91 -2.41 -6.61
CA ALA A 92 -13.98 -2.93 -7.44
C ALA A 92 -15.05 -3.57 -6.54
N LEU A 93 -16.31 -3.23 -6.80
CA LEU A 93 -17.45 -3.88 -6.18
C LEU A 93 -17.82 -5.10 -7.01
N LEU A 94 -17.79 -6.26 -6.39
CA LEU A 94 -18.19 -7.54 -6.96
C LEU A 94 -19.58 -7.94 -6.44
N GLU A 95 -20.37 -8.54 -7.31
CA GLU A 95 -21.60 -9.25 -6.99
C GLU A 95 -21.42 -10.71 -7.39
N TYR A 96 -21.60 -11.57 -6.43
CA TYR A 96 -21.51 -13.01 -6.61
C TYR A 96 -22.86 -13.56 -7.06
N GLU A 97 -22.91 -14.78 -7.59
CA GLU A 97 -24.14 -15.47 -8.03
C GLU A 97 -25.18 -15.59 -6.91
N ASP A 98 -24.71 -15.69 -5.66
CA ASP A 98 -25.59 -15.72 -4.47
C ASP A 98 -26.13 -14.33 -4.05
N GLY A 99 -25.92 -13.29 -4.86
CA GLY A 99 -26.34 -11.91 -4.58
C GLY A 99 -25.47 -11.19 -3.54
N THR A 100 -24.46 -11.84 -2.93
CA THR A 100 -23.59 -11.18 -1.96
C THR A 100 -22.64 -10.22 -2.65
N LYS A 101 -22.43 -9.06 -2.02
CA LYS A 101 -21.50 -8.04 -2.52
C LYS A 101 -20.22 -8.00 -1.69
N ARG A 102 -19.07 -7.87 -2.35
CA ARG A 102 -17.77 -7.67 -1.72
C ARG A 102 -16.91 -6.68 -2.47
N TYR A 103 -16.07 -5.96 -1.75
CA TYR A 103 -15.03 -5.13 -2.36
C TYR A 103 -13.73 -5.91 -2.50
N ILE A 104 -13.07 -5.73 -3.63
CA ILE A 104 -11.68 -6.16 -3.87
C ILE A 104 -10.82 -4.96 -4.27
N LEU A 105 -9.49 -5.12 -4.27
CA LEU A 105 -8.59 -4.16 -4.90
C LEU A 105 -8.81 -4.20 -6.42
N ALA A 106 -8.99 -3.05 -7.06
CA ALA A 106 -9.22 -2.99 -8.51
C ALA A 106 -7.91 -3.24 -9.28
N PRO A 107 -7.79 -4.35 -10.02
CA PRO A 107 -6.67 -4.57 -10.93
C PRO A 107 -6.72 -3.59 -12.11
N LYS A 108 -5.58 -3.31 -12.69
CA LYS A 108 -5.49 -2.54 -13.94
C LYS A 108 -6.15 -3.33 -15.09
N GLY A 109 -6.99 -2.65 -15.86
CA GLY A 109 -7.67 -3.24 -17.01
C GLY A 109 -9.00 -3.95 -16.70
N VAL A 110 -9.40 -4.02 -15.42
CA VAL A 110 -10.72 -4.49 -15.06
C VAL A 110 -11.75 -3.39 -15.32
N THR A 111 -12.85 -3.76 -15.97
CA THR A 111 -13.99 -2.88 -16.31
C THR A 111 -15.29 -3.44 -15.75
N ASP A 112 -16.32 -2.61 -15.74
CA ASP A 112 -17.66 -3.00 -15.34
C ASP A 112 -18.18 -4.14 -16.24
N GLY A 113 -18.89 -5.08 -15.65
CA GLY A 113 -19.42 -6.25 -16.32
C GLY A 113 -18.48 -7.44 -16.46
N MET A 114 -17.18 -7.29 -16.22
CA MET A 114 -16.23 -8.43 -16.26
C MET A 114 -16.56 -9.44 -15.16
N VAL A 115 -16.39 -10.71 -15.51
CA VAL A 115 -16.53 -11.83 -14.58
C VAL A 115 -15.16 -12.22 -14.04
N LEU A 116 -15.04 -12.33 -12.72
CA LEU A 116 -13.84 -12.72 -12.01
C LEU A 116 -14.10 -13.97 -11.19
N LEU A 117 -13.12 -14.84 -11.12
CA LEU A 117 -13.20 -16.10 -10.39
C LEU A 117 -12.09 -16.17 -9.33
N SER A 118 -12.38 -16.84 -8.25
CA SER A 118 -11.44 -17.22 -7.21
C SER A 118 -11.57 -18.71 -6.97
N SER A 119 -10.46 -19.46 -7.01
CA SER A 119 -10.50 -20.91 -6.82
C SER A 119 -9.22 -21.40 -6.16
N VAL A 120 -9.28 -22.57 -5.57
CA VAL A 120 -8.13 -23.36 -5.11
C VAL A 120 -7.53 -24.15 -6.27
N GLU A 121 -8.36 -24.47 -7.26
CA GLU A 121 -7.99 -25.17 -8.49
C GLU A 121 -7.42 -24.20 -9.55
N PRO A 122 -6.74 -24.72 -10.59
CA PRO A 122 -6.22 -23.89 -11.68
C PRO A 122 -7.37 -23.24 -12.46
N VAL A 123 -7.29 -21.92 -12.62
CA VAL A 123 -8.23 -21.09 -13.39
C VAL A 123 -7.45 -20.35 -14.48
N GLU A 124 -8.15 -19.98 -15.54
CA GLU A 124 -7.55 -19.15 -16.61
C GLU A 124 -6.86 -17.91 -16.03
N PRO A 125 -5.59 -17.66 -16.42
CA PRO A 125 -4.78 -16.58 -15.81
C PRO A 125 -5.17 -15.19 -16.33
N LYS A 126 -6.44 -14.80 -16.15
CA LYS A 126 -6.96 -13.45 -16.46
C LYS A 126 -6.69 -12.45 -15.31
N PRO A 127 -6.46 -11.15 -15.60
CA PRO A 127 -6.33 -10.11 -14.59
C PRO A 127 -7.56 -10.08 -13.68
N GLY A 128 -7.33 -10.17 -12.37
CA GLY A 128 -8.38 -10.15 -11.35
C GLY A 128 -8.79 -11.53 -10.81
N ASN A 129 -8.45 -12.63 -11.51
CA ASN A 129 -8.64 -13.97 -10.99
C ASN A 129 -7.65 -14.26 -9.86
N CYS A 130 -8.07 -15.06 -8.89
CA CYS A 130 -7.31 -15.38 -7.69
C CYS A 130 -7.16 -16.89 -7.55
N MET A 131 -5.92 -17.36 -7.38
CA MET A 131 -5.62 -18.77 -7.16
C MET A 131 -4.29 -18.92 -6.38
N PRO A 132 -3.98 -20.12 -5.86
CA PRO A 132 -2.67 -20.41 -5.27
C PRO A 132 -1.52 -20.20 -6.28
N LEU A 133 -0.36 -19.76 -5.78
CA LEU A 133 0.82 -19.52 -6.63
C LEU A 133 1.27 -20.75 -7.39
N LYS A 134 0.98 -21.96 -6.88
CA LYS A 134 1.29 -23.22 -7.57
C LYS A 134 0.69 -23.30 -8.98
N HIS A 135 -0.50 -22.72 -9.18
CA HIS A 135 -1.23 -22.77 -10.45
C HIS A 135 -0.94 -21.56 -11.36
N ILE A 136 -0.40 -20.47 -10.83
CA ILE A 136 -0.11 -19.25 -11.61
C ILE A 136 1.15 -19.49 -12.47
N PRO A 137 1.11 -19.29 -13.79
CA PRO A 137 2.30 -19.40 -14.66
C PRO A 137 3.44 -18.48 -14.20
N THR A 138 4.68 -18.93 -14.31
CA THR A 138 5.87 -18.10 -14.06
C THR A 138 5.96 -16.97 -15.08
N GLY A 139 6.59 -15.85 -14.70
CA GLY A 139 6.68 -14.65 -15.54
C GLY A 139 5.54 -13.64 -15.33
N LEU A 140 4.38 -14.08 -14.88
CA LEU A 140 3.24 -13.20 -14.63
C LEU A 140 3.44 -12.29 -13.43
N THR A 141 2.77 -11.14 -13.47
CA THR A 141 2.72 -10.21 -12.36
C THR A 141 1.47 -10.49 -11.52
N VAL A 142 1.63 -10.50 -10.21
CA VAL A 142 0.58 -10.79 -9.24
C VAL A 142 0.51 -9.71 -8.16
N HIS A 143 -0.65 -9.52 -7.54
CA HIS A 143 -0.86 -8.58 -6.45
C HIS A 143 -1.72 -9.22 -5.36
N ASN A 144 -1.93 -8.51 -4.25
CA ASN A 144 -2.71 -8.99 -3.10
C ASN A 144 -2.26 -10.38 -2.63
N ILE A 145 -0.94 -10.58 -2.53
CA ILE A 145 -0.32 -11.87 -2.28
C ILE A 145 -0.37 -12.17 -0.79
N GLU A 146 -0.74 -13.37 -0.42
CA GLU A 146 -0.62 -13.85 0.94
C GLU A 146 0.85 -14.02 1.35
N PHE A 147 1.11 -13.80 2.63
CA PHE A 147 2.44 -13.99 3.20
C PHE A 147 2.62 -15.40 3.77
N GLU A 148 1.55 -15.95 4.29
CA GLU A 148 1.40 -17.32 4.76
C GLU A 148 0.06 -17.83 4.26
N PRO A 149 -0.07 -19.13 3.94
CA PRO A 149 -1.32 -19.70 3.46
C PRO A 149 -2.48 -19.42 4.41
N GLY A 150 -3.63 -19.01 3.87
CA GLY A 150 -4.85 -18.69 4.63
C GLY A 150 -4.84 -17.37 5.40
N LYS A 151 -3.72 -16.65 5.42
CA LYS A 151 -3.60 -15.33 6.06
C LYS A 151 -3.77 -14.23 5.04
N LYS A 152 -4.94 -13.93 4.62
CA LYS A 152 -5.33 -12.79 3.74
C LYS A 152 -4.18 -12.06 3.03
N GLY A 153 -4.35 -11.57 1.83
CA GLY A 153 -3.33 -10.87 1.06
C GLY A 153 -2.68 -9.71 1.83
N ALA A 154 -1.37 -9.69 1.90
CA ALA A 154 -0.56 -8.72 2.65
C ALA A 154 0.41 -7.93 1.75
N LEU A 155 0.97 -8.57 0.72
CA LEU A 155 1.94 -7.96 -0.18
C LEU A 155 1.27 -7.33 -1.40
N CYS A 156 1.88 -6.30 -1.98
CA CYS A 156 1.44 -5.62 -3.22
C CYS A 156 -0.03 -5.20 -3.20
N ARG A 157 -0.40 -4.29 -2.28
CA ARG A 157 -1.78 -3.75 -2.13
C ARG A 157 -1.91 -2.26 -2.45
N SER A 158 -0.84 -1.60 -2.82
CA SER A 158 -0.85 -0.16 -3.16
C SER A 158 -1.09 0.07 -4.65
N ALA A 159 -1.55 1.26 -5.01
CA ALA A 159 -1.71 1.66 -6.41
C ALA A 159 -0.46 1.38 -7.25
N GLY A 160 -0.64 0.80 -8.42
CA GLY A 160 0.44 0.46 -9.35
C GLY A 160 1.41 -0.62 -8.86
N SER A 161 1.15 -1.28 -7.74
CA SER A 161 2.03 -2.35 -7.24
C SER A 161 1.64 -3.72 -7.77
N GLY A 162 2.66 -4.52 -8.03
CA GLY A 162 2.59 -5.94 -8.39
C GLY A 162 3.95 -6.56 -8.15
N ALA A 163 3.99 -7.85 -7.88
CA ALA A 163 5.22 -8.64 -7.79
C ALA A 163 5.28 -9.59 -8.98
N ARG A 164 6.46 -9.79 -9.54
CA ARG A 164 6.65 -10.77 -10.61
C ARG A 164 6.98 -12.13 -10.01
N LEU A 165 6.22 -13.16 -10.39
CA LEU A 165 6.50 -14.55 -10.09
C LEU A 165 7.60 -15.04 -11.03
N THR A 166 8.80 -15.31 -10.52
CA THR A 166 9.95 -15.66 -11.35
C THR A 166 10.21 -17.15 -11.40
N ASN A 167 10.06 -17.85 -10.30
CA ASN A 167 10.35 -19.26 -10.22
C ASN A 167 9.48 -19.97 -9.17
N LYS A 168 9.33 -21.28 -9.30
CA LYS A 168 8.68 -22.17 -8.36
C LYS A 168 9.58 -23.40 -8.17
N GLU A 169 10.03 -23.63 -6.94
CA GLU A 169 10.91 -24.75 -6.58
C GLU A 169 10.41 -25.44 -5.32
N GLY A 170 10.06 -26.70 -5.43
CA GLY A 170 9.48 -27.48 -4.34
C GLY A 170 8.26 -26.75 -3.75
N ARG A 171 8.31 -26.43 -2.46
CA ARG A 171 7.23 -25.73 -1.74
C ARG A 171 7.30 -24.19 -1.80
N TRP A 172 8.23 -23.61 -2.56
CA TRP A 172 8.50 -22.18 -2.53
C TRP A 172 8.31 -21.53 -3.90
N ALA A 173 7.62 -20.39 -3.90
CA ALA A 173 7.52 -19.49 -5.03
C ALA A 173 8.41 -18.27 -4.81
N THR A 174 9.24 -17.93 -5.80
CA THR A 174 10.15 -16.79 -5.76
C THR A 174 9.50 -15.58 -6.39
N LEU A 175 9.39 -14.50 -5.62
CA LEU A 175 8.77 -13.25 -6.00
C LEU A 175 9.77 -12.09 -6.03
N VAL A 176 9.75 -11.31 -7.10
CA VAL A 176 10.42 -10.00 -7.20
C VAL A 176 9.42 -8.93 -6.84
N LEU A 177 9.61 -8.30 -5.67
CA LEU A 177 8.74 -7.24 -5.16
C LEU A 177 9.02 -5.88 -5.83
N PRO A 178 8.09 -4.92 -5.80
CA PRO A 178 8.30 -3.57 -6.34
C PRO A 178 9.50 -2.82 -5.71
N SER A 179 9.92 -3.21 -4.52
CA SER A 179 11.12 -2.66 -3.87
C SER A 179 12.44 -3.16 -4.46
N GLY A 180 12.41 -4.18 -5.32
CA GLY A 180 13.57 -4.91 -5.81
C GLY A 180 14.07 -6.00 -4.85
N GLU A 181 13.36 -6.25 -3.75
CA GLU A 181 13.63 -7.40 -2.87
C GLU A 181 13.15 -8.68 -3.54
N ILE A 182 13.98 -9.72 -3.54
CA ILE A 182 13.62 -11.07 -3.99
C ILE A 182 13.41 -11.92 -2.75
N ARG A 183 12.24 -12.51 -2.68
CA ARG A 183 11.88 -13.36 -1.54
C ARG A 183 11.05 -14.56 -1.94
N GLN A 184 11.09 -15.56 -1.10
CA GLN A 184 10.29 -16.77 -1.20
C GLN A 184 9.01 -16.66 -0.36
N VAL A 185 7.92 -17.21 -0.87
CA VAL A 185 6.65 -17.46 -0.16
C VAL A 185 6.21 -18.88 -0.49
N SER A 186 5.35 -19.47 0.33
CA SER A 186 4.80 -20.81 0.04
C SER A 186 4.02 -20.80 -1.29
N ILE A 187 4.11 -21.86 -2.05
CA ILE A 187 3.32 -22.04 -3.30
C ILE A 187 1.82 -22.15 -3.03
N GLU A 188 1.42 -22.53 -1.82
CA GLU A 188 0.02 -22.58 -1.39
C GLU A 188 -0.56 -21.18 -1.09
N CYS A 189 0.29 -20.14 -1.00
CA CYS A 189 -0.17 -18.76 -0.83
C CYS A 189 -0.98 -18.33 -2.03
N ARG A 190 -2.13 -17.72 -1.77
CA ARG A 190 -3.00 -17.17 -2.82
C ARG A 190 -2.50 -15.82 -3.30
N ALA A 191 -2.72 -15.54 -4.56
CA ALA A 191 -2.44 -14.25 -5.18
C ALA A 191 -3.47 -13.93 -6.26
N THR A 192 -3.69 -12.65 -6.51
CA THR A 192 -4.52 -12.17 -7.60
C THR A 192 -3.65 -11.80 -8.79
N ILE A 193 -4.02 -12.22 -9.98
CA ILE A 193 -3.26 -11.97 -11.21
C ILE A 193 -3.41 -10.51 -11.65
N GLY A 194 -2.32 -9.95 -12.17
CA GLY A 194 -2.24 -8.58 -12.68
C GLY A 194 -1.60 -7.58 -11.71
N VAL A 195 -1.61 -6.33 -12.10
CA VAL A 195 -1.09 -5.18 -11.33
C VAL A 195 -2.26 -4.34 -10.84
N ILE A 196 -2.14 -3.74 -9.67
CA ILE A 196 -3.18 -2.85 -9.15
C ILE A 196 -3.29 -1.58 -10.01
N GLY A 197 -4.51 -1.13 -10.28
CA GLY A 197 -4.82 0.08 -11.02
C GLY A 197 -4.34 1.37 -10.35
N ASN A 198 -4.67 2.53 -10.94
CA ASN A 198 -4.30 3.87 -10.44
C ASN A 198 -2.77 4.08 -10.30
N SER A 199 -1.97 3.53 -11.22
CA SER A 199 -0.49 3.57 -11.18
C SER A 199 0.08 4.99 -11.06
N ASP A 200 -0.59 5.99 -11.63
CA ASP A 200 -0.16 7.39 -11.61
C ASP A 200 -0.38 8.11 -10.27
N HIS A 201 -0.95 7.44 -9.28
CA HIS A 201 -1.20 8.05 -7.96
C HIS A 201 0.05 8.67 -7.34
N GLN A 202 1.23 8.06 -7.54
CA GLN A 202 2.51 8.56 -7.02
C GLN A 202 2.96 9.88 -7.67
N ASN A 203 2.50 10.17 -8.89
CA ASN A 203 2.87 11.34 -9.66
C ASN A 203 2.08 12.60 -9.29
N ILE A 204 1.08 12.48 -8.39
CA ILE A 204 0.23 13.59 -7.95
C ILE A 204 1.04 14.54 -7.06
N LYS A 205 1.10 15.81 -7.48
CA LYS A 205 1.71 16.90 -6.70
C LYS A 205 0.63 17.61 -5.88
N LEU A 206 0.84 17.71 -4.58
CA LEU A 206 -0.16 18.30 -3.67
C LEU A 206 -0.26 19.83 -3.79
N GLY A 207 0.85 20.51 -4.07
CA GLY A 207 0.91 21.94 -4.32
C GLY A 207 0.85 22.82 -3.07
N LYS A 208 0.09 22.46 -2.02
CA LYS A 208 -0.05 23.24 -0.79
C LYS A 208 -0.08 22.38 0.47
N ALA A 209 0.36 22.95 1.60
CA ALA A 209 0.40 22.28 2.90
C ALA A 209 -1.00 21.85 3.40
N GLY A 210 -2.04 22.61 3.10
CA GLY A 210 -3.43 22.29 3.45
C GLY A 210 -3.90 20.94 2.93
N ARG A 211 -3.47 20.50 1.75
CA ARG A 211 -3.80 19.16 1.22
C ARG A 211 -3.20 18.03 2.09
N ASN A 212 -2.04 18.24 2.69
CA ASN A 212 -1.49 17.31 3.66
C ASN A 212 -2.33 17.29 4.97
N ARG A 213 -2.82 18.47 5.39
CA ARG A 213 -3.72 18.58 6.57
C ARG A 213 -5.02 17.80 6.35
N TRP A 214 -5.61 17.88 5.16
CA TRP A 214 -6.81 17.09 4.80
C TRP A 214 -6.58 15.58 4.86
N ARG A 215 -5.35 15.14 4.60
CA ARG A 215 -4.95 13.72 4.73
C ARG A 215 -4.65 13.28 6.17
N GLY A 216 -4.80 14.17 7.16
CA GLY A 216 -4.51 13.89 8.56
C GLY A 216 -3.03 13.94 8.91
N ARG A 217 -2.20 14.55 8.07
CA ARG A 217 -0.79 14.78 8.35
C ARG A 217 -0.59 16.16 8.97
N ARG A 218 -0.06 16.21 10.19
CA ARG A 218 0.30 17.45 10.89
C ARG A 218 1.73 17.86 10.57
N PRO A 219 2.07 19.15 10.70
CA PRO A 219 3.44 19.62 10.59
C PRO A 219 4.37 18.87 11.54
N LYS A 220 5.62 18.68 11.11
CA LYS A 220 6.67 18.06 11.93
C LYS A 220 7.78 19.07 12.12
N VAL A 221 8.12 19.37 13.38
CA VAL A 221 9.27 20.19 13.75
C VAL A 221 10.55 19.38 13.55
N ARG A 222 11.56 19.97 12.94
CA ARG A 222 12.88 19.36 12.77
C ARG A 222 13.54 19.11 14.12
N GLY A 223 14.37 18.06 14.23
CA GLY A 223 15.07 17.72 15.47
C GLY A 223 15.97 18.86 15.98
N ILE A 224 16.67 19.53 15.06
CA ILE A 224 17.56 20.68 15.38
C ILE A 224 16.81 21.88 16.00
N ALA A 225 15.52 22.05 15.65
CA ALA A 225 14.71 23.15 16.15
C ALA A 225 14.00 22.81 17.49
N LYS A 226 14.39 21.73 18.14
CA LYS A 226 13.85 21.29 19.42
C LYS A 226 14.84 21.56 20.55
N SER A 227 14.34 21.56 21.79
CA SER A 227 15.17 21.53 22.99
C SER A 227 16.00 20.23 23.04
N HIS A 228 17.16 20.30 23.71
CA HIS A 228 18.05 19.15 23.94
C HIS A 228 17.35 18.00 24.71
N HIS A 229 16.38 18.29 25.57
CA HIS A 229 15.56 17.26 26.24
C HIS A 229 14.65 16.50 25.27
N SER A 230 14.22 17.11 24.16
CA SER A 230 13.20 16.55 23.27
C SER A 230 13.78 15.87 22.01
N HIS A 231 15.06 16.07 21.74
CA HIS A 231 15.72 15.49 20.58
C HIS A 231 17.25 15.47 20.73
N PRO A 232 17.96 14.39 20.36
CA PRO A 232 19.41 14.29 20.44
C PRO A 232 20.18 15.38 19.66
N LEU A 233 19.57 15.98 18.64
CA LEU A 233 20.11 17.07 17.84
C LEU A 233 19.57 18.44 18.24
N GLY A 234 18.87 18.54 19.35
CA GLY A 234 18.27 19.78 19.84
C GLY A 234 19.24 20.59 20.68
N GLY A 235 18.82 21.82 20.97
CA GLY A 235 19.59 22.78 21.76
C GLY A 235 20.60 23.58 20.94
N GLY A 236 21.37 24.46 21.62
CA GLY A 236 22.34 25.38 21.05
C GLY A 236 21.73 26.74 20.66
N GLU A 237 22.59 27.73 20.49
CA GLU A 237 22.23 29.08 20.04
C GLU A 237 22.19 29.17 18.51
N GLY A 238 21.26 29.96 17.98
CA GLY A 238 21.12 30.24 16.56
C GLY A 238 20.95 28.99 15.70
N ARG A 239 21.75 28.89 14.65
CA ARG A 239 21.72 27.75 13.71
C ARG A 239 22.74 26.67 14.12
N SER A 240 22.53 26.02 15.24
CA SER A 240 23.35 24.89 15.66
C SER A 240 23.36 23.77 14.59
N LYS A 241 24.54 23.25 14.24
CA LYS A 241 24.71 22.09 13.35
C LYS A 241 24.47 20.75 14.06
N GLY A 242 24.26 20.75 15.36
CA GLY A 242 23.96 19.55 16.15
C GLY A 242 25.17 18.69 16.53
N GLY A 243 26.34 18.85 15.92
CA GLY A 243 27.63 18.22 16.28
C GLY A 243 27.67 16.69 16.41
N ARG A 244 26.57 15.98 16.14
CA ARG A 244 26.40 14.53 16.33
C ARG A 244 25.97 13.86 15.04
N GLU A 245 26.12 12.52 14.99
CA GLU A 245 25.52 11.72 13.92
C GLU A 245 24.01 11.98 13.83
N PRO A 246 23.45 12.10 12.61
CA PRO A 246 22.02 12.25 12.42
C PRO A 246 21.24 11.11 13.07
N ALA A 247 20.39 11.45 14.01
CA ALA A 247 19.57 10.49 14.76
C ALA A 247 18.09 10.87 14.74
N SER A 248 17.24 9.90 15.03
CA SER A 248 15.82 10.11 15.32
C SER A 248 15.61 10.64 16.75
N ALA A 249 14.39 11.04 17.10
CA ALA A 249 14.06 11.45 18.45
C ALA A 249 14.27 10.36 19.52
N SER A 250 14.34 9.10 19.10
CA SER A 250 14.63 7.94 19.98
C SER A 250 16.11 7.54 19.96
N GLY A 251 17.00 8.37 19.40
CA GLY A 251 18.43 8.06 19.33
C GLY A 251 18.85 7.11 18.21
N THR A 252 17.92 6.53 17.48
CA THR A 252 18.24 5.62 16.37
C THR A 252 18.94 6.38 15.25
N LYS A 253 20.09 5.88 14.77
CA LYS A 253 20.84 6.48 13.67
C LYS A 253 19.99 6.64 12.42
N ALA A 254 19.95 7.85 11.83
CA ALA A 254 19.19 8.17 10.62
C ALA A 254 19.98 7.91 9.33
N LYS A 255 21.31 7.83 9.41
CA LYS A 255 22.20 7.53 8.29
C LYS A 255 23.07 6.32 8.63
N GLY A 256 23.14 5.34 7.70
CA GLY A 256 23.97 4.14 7.87
C GLY A 256 23.47 3.14 8.90
N GLY A 257 22.44 3.46 9.65
CA GLY A 257 21.85 2.54 10.62
C GLY A 257 20.92 1.53 9.96
N ARG A 258 21.04 0.26 10.37
CA ARG A 258 20.10 -0.80 10.00
C ARG A 258 18.86 -0.69 10.89
N THR A 259 17.68 -0.50 10.29
CA THR A 259 16.41 -0.37 11.02
C THR A 259 15.64 -1.68 11.14
N ARG A 260 15.88 -2.64 10.24
CA ARG A 260 15.29 -3.97 10.35
C ARG A 260 15.94 -4.74 11.52
N LYS A 261 15.13 -5.28 12.42
CA LYS A 261 15.61 -6.14 13.50
C LYS A 261 16.31 -7.37 12.91
N ARG A 262 17.40 -7.82 13.53
CA ARG A 262 18.10 -9.06 13.17
C ARG A 262 17.32 -10.26 13.72
N GLY A 263 17.53 -11.44 13.11
CA GLY A 263 16.97 -12.69 13.57
C GLY A 263 15.45 -12.83 13.42
N GLN A 264 14.85 -12.13 12.48
CA GLN A 264 13.45 -12.38 12.17
C GLN A 264 13.32 -13.68 11.38
N TRP A 265 12.34 -14.53 11.77
CA TRP A 265 12.06 -15.79 11.06
C TRP A 265 11.86 -15.61 9.55
N THR A 266 11.35 -14.44 9.15
CA THR A 266 11.16 -14.08 7.73
C THR A 266 12.46 -13.81 6.98
N ASP A 267 13.60 -13.64 7.66
CA ASP A 267 14.89 -13.33 7.03
C ASP A 267 15.39 -14.51 6.20
N ALA A 268 15.15 -15.76 6.67
CA ALA A 268 15.49 -16.98 5.94
C ALA A 268 14.81 -17.09 4.55
N ARG A 269 13.73 -16.34 4.33
CA ARG A 269 12.98 -16.34 3.06
C ARG A 269 13.33 -15.17 2.14
N ILE A 270 14.32 -14.35 2.49
CA ILE A 270 14.79 -13.26 1.65
C ILE A 270 16.06 -13.70 0.94
N LEU A 271 15.95 -13.98 -0.36
CA LEU A 271 17.09 -14.36 -1.20
C LEU A 271 17.99 -13.16 -1.47
N ARG A 272 17.39 -12.00 -1.78
CA ARG A 272 18.13 -10.77 -2.04
C ARG A 272 17.36 -9.56 -1.52
N ARG A 273 18.01 -8.76 -0.69
CA ARG A 273 17.47 -7.49 -0.20
C ARG A 273 17.39 -6.45 -1.32
N ARG A 274 16.57 -5.43 -1.11
CA ARG A 274 16.49 -4.29 -2.03
C ARG A 274 17.84 -3.57 -2.18
N LYS A 275 18.10 -3.04 -3.36
CA LYS A 275 19.22 -2.14 -3.60
C LYS A 275 18.94 -0.76 -3.01
N SER A 276 19.88 -0.23 -2.24
CA SER A 276 19.83 1.15 -1.74
C SER A 276 20.50 2.07 -2.73
N LYS A 277 19.90 3.24 -3.00
CA LYS A 277 20.52 4.27 -3.85
C LYS A 277 21.87 4.76 -3.30
N ARG A 278 22.04 4.77 -1.96
CA ARG A 278 23.25 5.30 -1.30
C ARG A 278 24.26 4.21 -0.95
N TYR A 279 23.81 3.05 -0.53
CA TYR A 279 24.67 2.00 0.03
C TYR A 279 24.76 0.74 -0.85
N GLY A 280 24.23 0.80 -2.08
CA GLY A 280 24.22 -0.36 -2.98
C GLY A 280 23.32 -1.51 -2.49
N GLN A 281 23.75 -2.74 -2.70
CA GLN A 281 23.01 -3.92 -2.29
C GLN A 281 23.00 -4.07 -0.77
N LEU A 282 21.81 -4.10 -0.17
CA LEU A 282 21.66 -4.34 1.27
C LEU A 282 21.79 -5.83 1.58
N LYS A 283 22.50 -6.15 2.67
CA LYS A 283 22.60 -7.51 3.21
C LYS A 283 21.37 -7.85 4.06
N VAL A 284 21.03 -9.11 4.16
CA VAL A 284 19.96 -9.66 5.01
C VAL A 284 20.29 -9.50 6.50
#